data_f72781db9b355b26edef4b9a4cf935dd
#
_entry.id   f72781db9b355b26edef4b9a4cf935dd
#
_cell.length_a   1.000
_cell.length_b   1.000
_cell.length_c   1.000
_cell.angle_alpha   90.00
_cell.angle_beta   90.00
_cell.angle_gamma   90.00
#
_symmetry.space_group_name_H-M   'P 1'
#
loop_
_entity.id
_entity.type
_entity.pdbx_description
1 polymer ?
#
loop_
_entity_poly.entity_id
_entity_poly.type
_entity_poly.pdbx_seq_one_letter_code
_entity_poly.pdbx_strand_id
1 'polypeptide(L)'
;TSFYKSKYISIYDAIKQGAFSRFFDKDAFALYLLKKVYLGADESQLVTLGQICVEAACHDKIAKERPGVPDIRKKAFEAIMDHDFEKMLDTYTGKVKLAYMREALTGRAPADSRVIRPFEQLKRLEQAQKTEELVQAVDWFYNQMVDPTFEKRVGDLEKVLSVSTEELSGFDWQDFLEEEAAEDAYRRMQHQLADAMTSFSA
;
A
#
# COMPACT_ATOMS: atom_id res chain seq x y z
N THR A 1 -10.77 -21.99 9.42
CA THR A 1 -10.23 -21.03 8.42
C THR A 1 -8.84 -21.48 7.96
N SER A 2 -8.58 -21.45 6.66
CA SER A 2 -7.25 -21.78 6.16
C SER A 2 -6.23 -20.76 6.61
N PHE A 3 -4.96 -21.18 6.67
CA PHE A 3 -3.84 -20.30 6.99
C PHE A 3 -3.76 -19.08 6.05
N TYR A 4 -3.95 -19.29 4.75
CA TYR A 4 -3.88 -18.20 3.77
C TYR A 4 -5.09 -17.27 3.80
N LYS A 5 -6.27 -17.75 4.18
CA LYS A 5 -7.43 -16.89 4.43
C LYS A 5 -7.15 -15.90 5.57
N SER A 6 -6.61 -16.38 6.67
CA SER A 6 -6.22 -15.54 7.81
C SER A 6 -5.13 -14.54 7.43
N LYS A 7 -4.14 -14.95 6.64
CA LYS A 7 -3.11 -14.04 6.11
C LYS A 7 -3.68 -13.00 5.16
N TYR A 8 -4.61 -13.37 4.30
CA TYR A 8 -5.28 -12.41 3.41
C TYR A 8 -5.97 -11.32 4.22
N ILE A 9 -6.74 -11.69 5.22
CA ILE A 9 -7.44 -10.73 6.09
C ILE A 9 -6.43 -9.80 6.78
N SER A 10 -5.35 -10.35 7.32
CA SER A 10 -4.29 -9.58 7.96
C SER A 10 -3.62 -8.58 7.01
N ILE A 11 -3.29 -9.01 5.79
CA ILE A 11 -2.70 -8.15 4.75
C ILE A 11 -3.69 -7.07 4.33
N TYR A 12 -4.93 -7.43 4.08
CA TYR A 12 -6.00 -6.51 3.69
C TYR A 12 -6.21 -5.41 4.74
N ASP A 13 -6.28 -5.80 6.01
CA ASP A 13 -6.46 -4.86 7.12
C ASP A 13 -5.21 -3.99 7.36
N ALA A 14 -4.03 -4.48 7.03
CA ALA A 14 -2.78 -3.73 7.16
C ALA A 14 -2.66 -2.58 6.15
N ILE A 15 -3.39 -2.62 5.03
CA ILE A 15 -3.47 -1.53 4.06
C ILE A 15 -4.39 -0.45 4.61
N LYS A 16 -3.83 0.49 5.37
CA LYS A 16 -4.56 1.41 6.25
C LYS A 16 -5.27 2.57 5.57
N GLN A 17 -5.00 2.83 4.29
CA GLN A 17 -5.65 3.93 3.59
C GLN A 17 -7.12 3.63 3.31
N GLY A 18 -8.04 4.15 4.14
CA GLY A 18 -9.48 3.95 3.99
C GLY A 18 -10.05 4.43 2.65
N ALA A 19 -9.41 5.43 2.03
CA ALA A 19 -9.76 5.91 0.70
C ALA A 19 -9.21 5.04 -0.43
N PHE A 20 -8.33 4.08 -0.16
CA PHE A 20 -7.69 3.28 -1.19
C PHE A 20 -8.69 2.55 -2.08
N SER A 21 -9.71 1.93 -1.47
CA SER A 21 -10.78 1.20 -2.19
C SER A 21 -11.61 2.09 -3.14
N ARG A 22 -11.55 3.41 -2.97
CA ARG A 22 -12.25 4.36 -3.84
C ARG A 22 -11.51 4.61 -5.14
N PHE A 23 -10.20 4.44 -5.14
CA PHE A 23 -9.34 4.75 -6.29
C PHE A 23 -8.74 3.53 -6.95
N PHE A 24 -8.57 2.45 -6.20
CA PHE A 24 -7.89 1.23 -6.64
C PHE A 24 -8.63 -0.02 -6.18
N ASP A 25 -8.33 -1.15 -6.80
CA ASP A 25 -8.85 -2.46 -6.40
C ASP A 25 -8.03 -3.01 -5.22
N LYS A 26 -8.52 -2.76 -4.00
CA LYS A 26 -7.88 -3.21 -2.77
C LYS A 26 -7.80 -4.73 -2.66
N ASP A 27 -8.84 -5.44 -3.11
CA ASP A 27 -8.87 -6.90 -3.09
C ASP A 27 -7.79 -7.49 -4.00
N ALA A 28 -7.69 -7.00 -5.22
CA ALA A 28 -6.66 -7.42 -6.16
C ALA A 28 -5.24 -7.14 -5.63
N PHE A 29 -5.05 -5.98 -4.99
CA PHE A 29 -3.76 -5.61 -4.42
C PHE A 29 -3.38 -6.50 -3.24
N ALA A 30 -4.30 -6.75 -2.30
CA ALA A 30 -4.06 -7.64 -1.17
C ALA A 30 -3.80 -9.08 -1.62
N LEU A 31 -4.52 -9.56 -2.61
CA LEU A 31 -4.31 -10.88 -3.19
C LEU A 31 -2.93 -11.01 -3.86
N TYR A 32 -2.48 -9.96 -4.55
CA TYR A 32 -1.14 -9.92 -5.11
C TYR A 32 -0.06 -10.05 -4.02
N LEU A 33 -0.19 -9.30 -2.93
CA LEU A 33 0.74 -9.41 -1.81
C LEU A 33 0.73 -10.82 -1.21
N LEU A 34 -0.44 -11.42 -1.04
CA LEU A 34 -0.57 -12.79 -0.56
C LEU A 34 0.12 -13.80 -1.48
N LYS A 35 -0.03 -13.66 -2.79
CA LYS A 35 0.62 -14.52 -3.77
C LYS A 35 2.15 -14.44 -3.67
N LYS A 36 2.70 -13.24 -3.47
CA LYS A 36 4.14 -13.09 -3.24
C LYS A 36 4.59 -13.77 -1.95
N VAL A 37 3.83 -13.66 -0.88
CA VAL A 37 4.10 -14.36 0.40
C VAL A 37 4.06 -15.87 0.20
N TYR A 38 3.07 -16.39 -0.52
CA TYR A 38 2.99 -17.80 -0.88
C TYR A 38 4.25 -18.29 -1.61
N LEU A 39 4.81 -17.48 -2.49
CA LEU A 39 6.02 -17.77 -3.24
C LEU A 39 7.32 -17.54 -2.47
N GLY A 40 7.24 -17.13 -1.19
CA GLY A 40 8.39 -17.04 -0.29
C GLY A 40 8.87 -15.63 0.00
N ALA A 41 8.11 -14.58 -0.34
CA ALA A 41 8.45 -13.22 0.04
C ALA A 41 8.30 -12.98 1.55
N ASP A 42 9.13 -12.09 2.10
CA ASP A 42 9.03 -11.66 3.51
C ASP A 42 7.77 -10.82 3.69
N GLU A 43 6.81 -11.34 4.45
CA GLU A 43 5.50 -10.71 4.66
C GLU A 43 5.59 -9.32 5.26
N SER A 44 6.36 -9.16 6.33
CA SER A 44 6.48 -7.90 7.05
C SER A 44 7.03 -6.78 6.17
N GLN A 45 8.12 -7.05 5.45
CA GLN A 45 8.72 -6.07 4.56
C GLN A 45 7.86 -5.78 3.34
N LEU A 46 7.23 -6.81 2.78
CA LEU A 46 6.33 -6.67 1.63
C LEU A 46 5.12 -5.80 1.96
N VAL A 47 4.48 -6.04 3.10
CA VAL A 47 3.33 -5.25 3.58
C VAL A 47 3.73 -3.80 3.85
N THR A 48 4.90 -3.57 4.45
CA THR A 48 5.43 -2.22 4.67
C THR A 48 5.63 -1.47 3.35
N LEU A 49 6.21 -2.11 2.34
CA LEU A 49 6.32 -1.52 0.99
C LEU A 49 4.95 -1.24 0.37
N GLY A 50 4.01 -2.17 0.51
CA GLY A 50 2.64 -2.00 0.05
C GLY A 50 1.98 -0.77 0.66
N GLN A 51 2.13 -0.58 1.96
CA GLN A 51 1.60 0.59 2.67
C GLN A 51 2.21 1.91 2.18
N ILE A 52 3.52 1.94 1.95
CA ILE A 52 4.21 3.13 1.42
C ILE A 52 3.71 3.47 0.02
N CYS A 53 3.58 2.48 -0.85
CA CYS A 53 3.08 2.68 -2.22
C CYS A 53 1.63 3.17 -2.24
N VAL A 54 0.77 2.58 -1.40
CA VAL A 54 -0.64 3.02 -1.26
C VAL A 54 -0.73 4.46 -0.78
N GLU A 55 0.07 4.84 0.21
CA GLU A 55 0.11 6.21 0.72
C GLU A 55 0.50 7.20 -0.39
N ALA A 56 1.56 6.91 -1.13
CA ALA A 56 2.01 7.76 -2.23
C ALA A 56 0.95 7.89 -3.34
N ALA A 57 0.31 6.78 -3.71
CA ALA A 57 -0.70 6.75 -4.77
C ALA A 57 -2.00 7.48 -4.42
N CYS A 58 -2.37 7.51 -3.14
CA CYS A 58 -3.64 8.08 -2.69
C CYS A 58 -3.54 9.56 -2.29
N HIS A 59 -2.36 10.03 -1.94
CA HIS A 59 -2.20 11.35 -1.32
C HIS A 59 -2.82 12.49 -2.12
N ASP A 60 -2.42 12.66 -3.38
CA ASP A 60 -2.91 13.76 -4.22
C ASP A 60 -4.40 13.62 -4.53
N LYS A 61 -4.88 12.39 -4.66
CA LYS A 61 -6.30 12.11 -4.91
C LYS A 61 -7.17 12.52 -3.72
N ILE A 62 -6.73 12.21 -2.50
CA ILE A 62 -7.41 12.60 -1.27
C ILE A 62 -7.34 14.12 -1.09
N ALA A 63 -6.18 14.73 -1.37
CA ALA A 63 -5.98 16.17 -1.25
C ALA A 63 -6.90 16.98 -2.15
N LYS A 64 -7.20 16.49 -3.37
CA LYS A 64 -8.15 17.14 -4.28
C LYS A 64 -9.58 17.12 -3.75
N GLU A 65 -9.96 16.06 -3.06
CA GLU A 65 -11.31 15.92 -2.47
C GLU A 65 -11.43 16.63 -1.11
N ARG A 66 -10.34 16.67 -0.35
CA ARG A 66 -10.29 17.22 1.02
C ARG A 66 -9.08 18.13 1.17
N PRO A 67 -9.22 19.44 0.92
CA PRO A 67 -8.09 20.39 0.91
C PRO A 67 -7.32 20.51 2.23
N GLY A 68 -7.92 20.12 3.36
CA GLY A 68 -7.24 20.12 4.66
C GLY A 68 -6.30 18.92 4.91
N VAL A 69 -6.38 17.86 4.10
CA VAL A 69 -5.57 16.64 4.28
C VAL A 69 -4.07 16.90 4.16
N PRO A 70 -3.55 17.72 3.23
CA PRO A 70 -2.12 18.02 3.16
C PRO A 70 -1.55 18.59 4.47
N ASP A 71 -2.28 19.46 5.15
CA ASP A 71 -1.83 20.02 6.44
C ASP A 71 -1.82 18.97 7.55
N ILE A 72 -2.82 18.11 7.60
CA ILE A 72 -2.88 16.98 8.54
C ILE A 72 -1.72 16.01 8.29
N ARG A 73 -1.45 15.67 7.04
CA ARG A 73 -0.33 14.81 6.65
C ARG A 73 1.00 15.40 7.05
N LYS A 74 1.19 16.71 6.82
CA LYS A 74 2.40 17.42 7.21
C LYS A 74 2.65 17.31 8.70
N LYS A 75 1.64 17.56 9.54
CA LYS A 75 1.73 17.40 10.99
C LYS A 75 2.04 15.97 11.42
N ALA A 76 1.43 14.98 10.76
CA ALA A 76 1.70 13.57 11.03
C ALA A 76 3.16 13.20 10.69
N PHE A 77 3.69 13.71 9.58
CA PHE A 77 5.08 13.48 9.20
C PHE A 77 6.06 14.16 10.15
N GLU A 78 5.78 15.38 10.59
CA GLU A 78 6.58 16.07 11.61
C GLU A 78 6.66 15.24 12.90
N ALA A 79 5.51 14.73 13.39
CA ALA A 79 5.47 13.88 14.57
C ALA A 79 6.26 12.58 14.44
N ILE A 80 6.16 11.91 13.28
CA ILE A 80 6.92 10.68 13.02
C ILE A 80 8.42 10.97 12.96
N MET A 81 8.82 12.04 12.31
CA MET A 81 10.24 12.41 12.20
C MET A 81 10.86 12.73 13.57
N ASP A 82 10.09 13.32 14.48
CA ASP A 82 10.57 13.62 15.82
C ASP A 82 10.74 12.37 16.70
N HIS A 83 9.87 11.34 16.52
CA HIS A 83 9.86 10.17 17.39
C HIS A 83 10.54 8.92 16.80
N ASP A 84 10.44 8.68 15.49
CA ASP A 84 10.92 7.46 14.85
C ASP A 84 12.07 7.67 13.88
N PHE A 85 12.65 8.85 13.86
CA PHE A 85 13.69 9.25 12.92
C PHE A 85 14.87 8.28 12.89
N GLU A 86 15.42 7.93 14.06
CA GLU A 86 16.59 7.04 14.18
C GLU A 86 16.28 5.62 13.68
N LYS A 87 15.08 5.11 13.99
CA LYS A 87 14.64 3.80 13.51
C LYS A 87 14.51 3.72 12.00
N MET A 88 14.10 4.82 11.36
CA MET A 88 13.99 4.89 9.91
C MET A 88 15.34 4.89 9.19
N LEU A 89 16.40 5.32 9.86
CA LEU A 89 17.75 5.35 9.27
C LEU A 89 18.41 3.98 9.19
N ASP A 90 18.00 3.00 10.01
CA ASP A 90 18.62 1.68 10.09
C ASP A 90 18.31 0.78 8.89
N THR A 91 17.20 1.06 8.19
CA THR A 91 16.78 0.27 7.02
C THR A 91 16.80 1.10 5.74
N TYR A 92 17.05 0.44 4.62
CA TYR A 92 16.99 1.10 3.32
C TYR A 92 15.58 1.63 3.02
N THR A 93 14.56 0.82 3.29
CA THR A 93 13.15 1.22 3.17
C THR A 93 12.85 2.45 4.02
N GLY A 94 13.35 2.48 5.25
CA GLY A 94 13.21 3.62 6.15
C GLY A 94 13.84 4.90 5.61
N LYS A 95 15.02 4.81 5.00
CA LYS A 95 15.68 5.95 4.34
C LYS A 95 14.87 6.52 3.20
N VAL A 96 14.29 5.65 2.37
CA VAL A 96 13.44 6.07 1.23
C VAL A 96 12.16 6.74 1.74
N LYS A 97 11.51 6.16 2.75
CA LYS A 97 10.33 6.75 3.40
C LYS A 97 10.65 8.11 3.99
N LEU A 98 11.76 8.23 4.69
CA LEU A 98 12.22 9.49 5.27
C LEU A 98 12.46 10.57 4.21
N ALA A 99 13.10 10.21 3.10
CA ALA A 99 13.33 11.13 1.98
C ALA A 99 12.00 11.62 1.38
N TYR A 100 11.04 10.74 1.22
CA TYR A 100 9.71 11.06 0.73
C TYR A 100 8.97 12.03 1.68
N MET A 101 9.03 11.77 2.98
CA MET A 101 8.44 12.62 4.00
C MET A 101 9.11 14.00 4.06
N ARG A 102 10.44 14.05 4.01
CA ARG A 102 11.19 15.31 4.01
C ARG A 102 10.86 16.18 2.80
N GLU A 103 10.75 15.56 1.64
CA GLU A 103 10.35 16.33 0.43
C GLU A 103 8.96 16.92 0.59
N ALA A 104 8.01 16.17 1.15
CA ALA A 104 6.67 16.69 1.44
C ALA A 104 6.68 17.86 2.42
N LEU A 105 7.63 17.89 3.39
CA LEU A 105 7.75 18.95 4.38
C LEU A 105 8.55 20.17 3.88
N THR A 106 9.58 19.95 3.09
CA THR A 106 10.60 20.96 2.76
C THR A 106 10.66 21.34 1.28
N GLY A 107 10.06 20.54 0.40
CA GLY A 107 10.18 20.67 -1.04
C GLY A 107 11.55 20.27 -1.60
N ARG A 108 12.41 19.63 -0.79
CA ARG A 108 13.76 19.25 -1.17
C ARG A 108 13.86 17.77 -1.49
N ALA A 109 14.27 17.44 -2.72
CA ALA A 109 14.57 16.08 -3.13
C ALA A 109 15.79 15.51 -2.37
N PRO A 110 15.90 14.18 -2.22
CA PRO A 110 17.06 13.56 -1.57
C PRO A 110 18.35 13.75 -2.37
N ALA A 111 19.46 13.96 -1.66
CA ALA A 111 20.78 14.07 -2.27
C ALA A 111 21.55 12.72 -2.34
N ASP A 112 21.16 11.74 -1.51
CA ASP A 112 21.80 10.42 -1.49
C ASP A 112 21.43 9.63 -2.76
N SER A 113 22.44 9.34 -3.59
CA SER A 113 22.26 8.63 -4.86
C SER A 113 21.57 7.27 -4.74
N ARG A 114 21.72 6.59 -3.60
CA ARG A 114 21.09 5.29 -3.34
C ARG A 114 19.58 5.40 -3.13
N VAL A 115 19.12 6.56 -2.72
CA VAL A 115 17.72 6.83 -2.38
C VAL A 115 16.96 7.50 -3.55
N ILE A 116 17.67 8.13 -4.48
CA ILE A 116 17.06 8.90 -5.58
C ILE A 116 16.09 8.06 -6.41
N ARG A 117 16.52 6.90 -6.91
CA ARG A 117 15.67 6.05 -7.77
C ARG A 117 14.43 5.53 -7.06
N PRO A 118 14.51 4.95 -5.84
CA PRO A 118 13.33 4.60 -5.06
C PRO A 118 12.39 5.79 -4.77
N PHE A 119 12.96 6.94 -4.43
CA PHE A 119 12.20 8.16 -4.21
C PHE A 119 11.42 8.58 -5.47
N GLU A 120 12.07 8.58 -6.64
CA GLU A 120 11.43 8.90 -7.92
C GLU A 120 10.29 7.93 -8.24
N GLN A 121 10.41 6.65 -7.91
CA GLN A 121 9.32 5.69 -8.08
C GLN A 121 8.11 6.04 -7.21
N LEU A 122 8.31 6.46 -5.96
CA LEU A 122 7.22 6.91 -5.10
C LEU A 122 6.56 8.17 -5.66
N LYS A 123 7.34 9.12 -6.16
CA LYS A 123 6.80 10.33 -6.80
C LYS A 123 5.96 10.02 -8.04
N ARG A 124 6.36 9.05 -8.84
CA ARG A 124 5.56 8.59 -9.99
C ARG A 124 4.23 7.98 -9.57
N LEU A 125 4.19 7.27 -8.43
CA LEU A 125 2.95 6.68 -7.92
C LEU A 125 1.89 7.72 -7.55
N GLU A 126 2.26 8.95 -7.26
CA GLU A 126 1.30 10.04 -7.02
C GLU A 126 0.37 10.25 -8.22
N GLN A 127 0.80 9.91 -9.42
CA GLN A 127 0.03 10.00 -10.66
C GLN A 127 -0.62 8.68 -11.09
N ALA A 128 -0.45 7.60 -10.32
CA ALA A 128 -0.99 6.29 -10.67
C ALA A 128 -2.52 6.30 -10.74
N GLN A 129 -3.08 5.65 -11.77
CA GLN A 129 -4.51 5.52 -11.99
C GLN A 129 -5.00 4.07 -11.92
N LYS A 130 -4.09 3.11 -12.06
CA LYS A 130 -4.41 1.69 -12.15
C LYS A 130 -3.71 0.91 -11.04
N THR A 131 -4.39 -0.11 -10.52
CA THR A 131 -3.85 -1.01 -9.49
C THR A 131 -2.56 -1.71 -9.96
N GLU A 132 -2.45 -2.03 -11.24
CA GLU A 132 -1.23 -2.65 -11.80
C GLU A 132 0.01 -1.78 -11.63
N GLU A 133 -0.12 -0.46 -11.62
CA GLU A 133 1.02 0.45 -11.39
C GLU A 133 1.55 0.30 -9.96
N LEU A 134 0.67 0.10 -8.99
CA LEU A 134 1.07 -0.17 -7.60
C LEU A 134 1.72 -1.55 -7.46
N VAL A 135 1.14 -2.55 -8.10
CA VAL A 135 1.68 -3.92 -8.13
C VAL A 135 3.10 -3.94 -8.69
N GLN A 136 3.31 -3.28 -9.82
CA GLN A 136 4.63 -3.15 -10.45
C GLN A 136 5.62 -2.40 -9.56
N ALA A 137 5.18 -1.34 -8.91
CA ALA A 137 6.03 -0.57 -8.01
C ALA A 137 6.47 -1.39 -6.78
N VAL A 138 5.55 -2.11 -6.14
CA VAL A 138 5.87 -3.00 -5.01
C VAL A 138 6.86 -4.08 -5.45
N ASP A 139 6.65 -4.70 -6.60
CA ASP A 139 7.55 -5.69 -7.15
C ASP A 139 8.96 -5.14 -7.36
N TRP A 140 9.05 -3.98 -7.99
CA TRP A 140 10.32 -3.30 -8.20
C TRP A 140 11.03 -2.97 -6.88
N PHE A 141 10.30 -2.39 -5.91
CA PHE A 141 10.87 -2.05 -4.59
C PHE A 141 11.36 -3.29 -3.86
N TYR A 142 10.57 -4.36 -3.86
CA TYR A 142 10.93 -5.58 -3.18
C TYR A 142 12.23 -6.17 -3.75
N ASN A 143 12.35 -6.26 -5.06
CA ASN A 143 13.53 -6.77 -5.74
C ASN A 143 14.75 -5.86 -5.57
N GLN A 144 14.57 -4.54 -5.48
CA GLN A 144 15.68 -3.60 -5.30
C GLN A 144 16.13 -3.45 -3.84
N MET A 145 15.20 -3.49 -2.90
CA MET A 145 15.43 -3.04 -1.53
C MET A 145 15.45 -4.17 -0.50
N VAL A 146 14.75 -5.26 -0.76
CA VAL A 146 14.54 -6.33 0.22
C VAL A 146 15.28 -7.59 -0.18
N ASP A 147 14.98 -8.16 -1.33
CA ASP A 147 15.53 -9.44 -1.79
C ASP A 147 15.84 -9.41 -3.28
N PRO A 148 17.07 -9.05 -3.67
CA PRO A 148 17.49 -9.02 -5.07
C PRO A 148 17.45 -10.37 -5.77
N THR A 149 17.46 -11.48 -5.02
CA THR A 149 17.44 -12.83 -5.57
C THR A 149 16.04 -13.42 -5.73
N PHE A 150 15.02 -12.73 -5.21
CA PHE A 150 13.63 -13.23 -5.25
C PHE A 150 13.16 -13.49 -6.68
N GLU A 151 13.39 -12.56 -7.59
CA GLU A 151 13.03 -12.68 -9.00
C GLU A 151 13.65 -13.92 -9.65
N LYS A 152 14.91 -14.23 -9.35
CA LYS A 152 15.59 -15.43 -9.89
C LYS A 152 14.99 -16.73 -9.36
N ARG A 153 14.55 -16.76 -8.09
CA ARG A 153 13.98 -17.96 -7.47
C ARG A 153 12.55 -18.25 -7.92
N VAL A 154 11.77 -17.19 -8.14
CA VAL A 154 10.31 -17.30 -8.34
C VAL A 154 9.89 -16.96 -9.75
N GLY A 155 10.73 -16.26 -10.50
CA GLY A 155 10.38 -15.63 -11.76
C GLY A 155 9.83 -14.23 -11.55
N ASP A 156 9.31 -13.69 -12.60
CA ASP A 156 8.86 -12.31 -12.70
C ASP A 156 7.44 -12.11 -12.13
N LEU A 157 6.94 -10.88 -12.26
CA LEU A 157 5.59 -10.48 -11.88
C LEU A 157 4.50 -11.39 -12.50
N GLU A 158 4.68 -11.79 -13.73
CA GLU A 158 3.73 -12.64 -14.46
C GLU A 158 3.53 -13.99 -13.75
N LYS A 159 4.61 -14.61 -13.24
CA LYS A 159 4.53 -15.83 -12.44
C LYS A 159 3.76 -15.62 -11.13
N VAL A 160 3.97 -14.50 -10.45
CA VAL A 160 3.23 -14.17 -9.23
C VAL A 160 1.73 -14.06 -9.54
N LEU A 161 1.39 -13.36 -10.60
CA LEU A 161 -0.01 -13.17 -11.00
C LEU A 161 -0.69 -14.47 -11.47
N SER A 162 0.09 -15.43 -11.98
CA SER A 162 -0.45 -16.70 -12.47
C SER A 162 -0.75 -17.74 -11.38
N VAL A 163 -0.30 -17.51 -10.13
CA VAL A 163 -0.64 -18.37 -9.00
C VAL A 163 -2.15 -18.35 -8.79
N SER A 164 -2.79 -19.51 -8.90
CA SER A 164 -4.24 -19.57 -8.72
C SER A 164 -4.63 -19.44 -7.25
N THR A 165 -5.82 -18.91 -7.01
CA THR A 165 -6.37 -18.82 -5.66
C THR A 165 -6.62 -20.18 -5.04
N GLU A 166 -6.87 -21.21 -5.86
CA GLU A 166 -7.05 -22.60 -5.44
C GLU A 166 -5.76 -23.19 -4.89
N GLU A 167 -4.61 -22.88 -5.51
CA GLU A 167 -3.29 -23.30 -5.02
C GLU A 167 -2.99 -22.79 -3.62
N LEU A 168 -3.56 -21.64 -3.25
CA LEU A 168 -3.30 -21.01 -1.95
C LEU A 168 -3.98 -21.75 -0.80
N SER A 169 -5.14 -22.38 -0.98
CA SER A 169 -5.85 -22.95 0.16
C SER A 169 -6.83 -24.09 -0.11
N GLY A 170 -7.17 -24.41 -1.34
CA GLY A 170 -8.32 -25.28 -1.65
C GLY A 170 -9.68 -24.68 -1.21
N PHE A 171 -9.74 -23.41 -0.92
CA PHE A 171 -10.89 -22.64 -0.46
C PHE A 171 -11.45 -21.80 -1.61
N ASP A 172 -12.76 -21.56 -1.65
CA ASP A 172 -13.34 -20.71 -2.69
C ASP A 172 -13.03 -19.22 -2.43
N TRP A 173 -11.88 -18.80 -2.96
CA TRP A 173 -11.41 -17.44 -2.84
C TRP A 173 -12.28 -16.44 -3.59
N GLN A 174 -12.93 -16.86 -4.68
CA GLN A 174 -13.78 -15.98 -5.46
C GLN A 174 -15.00 -15.54 -4.65
N ASP A 175 -15.71 -16.48 -4.02
CA ASP A 175 -16.84 -16.17 -3.16
C ASP A 175 -16.41 -15.32 -1.95
N PHE A 176 -15.26 -15.63 -1.36
CA PHE A 176 -14.71 -14.85 -0.25
C PHE A 176 -14.42 -13.41 -0.65
N LEU A 177 -13.78 -13.19 -1.81
CA LEU A 177 -13.47 -11.84 -2.29
C LEU A 177 -14.74 -11.05 -2.63
N GLU A 178 -15.76 -11.68 -3.20
CA GLU A 178 -17.05 -11.06 -3.48
C GLU A 178 -17.76 -10.65 -2.20
N GLU A 179 -17.72 -11.51 -1.16
CA GLU A 179 -18.30 -11.23 0.14
C GLU A 179 -17.61 -10.03 0.82
N GLU A 180 -16.27 -9.99 0.83
CA GLU A 180 -15.51 -8.87 1.39
C GLU A 180 -15.77 -7.56 0.63
N ALA A 181 -15.86 -7.59 -0.68
CA ALA A 181 -16.20 -6.43 -1.49
C ALA A 181 -17.60 -5.90 -1.19
N ALA A 182 -18.56 -6.79 -0.97
CA ALA A 182 -19.93 -6.42 -0.58
C ALA A 182 -19.96 -5.78 0.82
N GLU A 183 -19.20 -6.31 1.77
CA GLU A 183 -19.07 -5.71 3.11
C GLU A 183 -18.43 -4.32 3.07
N ASP A 184 -17.38 -4.13 2.29
CA ASP A 184 -16.74 -2.82 2.10
C ASP A 184 -17.72 -1.80 1.48
N ALA A 185 -18.50 -2.21 0.47
CA ALA A 185 -19.52 -1.36 -0.14
C ALA A 185 -20.60 -0.96 0.88
N TYR A 186 -21.02 -1.90 1.72
CA TYR A 186 -21.99 -1.64 2.78
C TYR A 186 -21.47 -0.65 3.82
N ARG A 187 -20.23 -0.82 4.29
CA ARG A 187 -19.59 0.12 5.22
C ARG A 187 -19.47 1.52 4.65
N ARG A 188 -19.08 1.66 3.38
CA ARG A 188 -19.03 2.98 2.71
C ARG A 188 -20.40 3.64 2.64
N MET A 189 -21.45 2.88 2.32
CA MET A 189 -22.82 3.39 2.29
C MET A 189 -23.27 3.87 3.67
N GLN A 190 -22.96 3.14 4.74
CA GLN A 190 -23.25 3.56 6.12
C GLN A 190 -22.53 4.86 6.49
N HIS A 191 -21.27 5.04 6.12
CA HIS A 191 -20.54 6.27 6.35
C HIS A 191 -21.15 7.45 5.61
N GLN A 192 -21.53 7.27 4.35
CA GLN A 192 -22.19 8.33 3.57
C GLN A 192 -23.52 8.73 4.19
N LEU A 193 -24.29 7.76 4.67
CA LEU A 193 -25.57 8.02 5.34
C LEU A 193 -25.36 8.78 6.66
N ALA A 194 -24.39 8.38 7.47
CA ALA A 194 -24.05 9.05 8.71
C ALA A 194 -23.61 10.50 8.47
N ASP A 195 -22.78 10.75 7.46
CA ASP A 195 -22.35 12.09 7.07
C ASP A 195 -23.52 12.96 6.60
N ALA A 196 -24.44 12.39 5.81
CA ALA A 196 -25.65 13.09 5.37
C ALA A 196 -26.56 13.45 6.55
N MET A 197 -26.75 12.53 7.50
CA MET A 197 -27.55 12.79 8.70
C MET A 197 -26.92 13.87 9.59
N THR A 198 -25.62 13.89 9.73
CA THR A 198 -24.88 14.92 10.46
C THR A 198 -25.07 16.29 9.81
N SER A 199 -25.03 16.35 8.48
CA SER A 199 -25.26 17.60 7.74
C SER A 199 -26.68 18.15 7.92
N PHE A 200 -27.69 17.30 8.10
CA PHE A 200 -29.07 17.72 8.37
C PHE A 200 -29.32 18.21 9.78
N SER A 201 -28.51 17.81 10.75
CA SER A 201 -28.66 18.19 12.16
C SER A 201 -27.84 19.42 12.57
N ALA A 202 -27.07 19.97 11.66
CA ALA A 202 -26.24 21.17 11.90
C ALA A 202 -27.04 22.47 11.69
#